data_0f04b213c3a5b802d1634fd77ad5c200
#
_entry.id   0f04b213c3a5b802d1634fd77ad5c200
#
_cell.length_a   1.000
_cell.length_b   1.000
_cell.length_c   1.000
_cell.angle_alpha   90.00
_cell.angle_beta   90.00
_cell.angle_gamma   90.00
#
_symmetry.space_group_name_H-M   'P 1'
#
loop_
_entity.id
_entity.type
_entity.pdbx_description
1 polymer ?
#
loop_
_entity_poly.entity_id
_entity_poly.type
_entity_poly.pdbx_seq_one_letter_code
_entity_poly.pdbx_strand_id
1 'polypeptide(L)'
;WETVGRLRSGSGTSDSGRRLYHRVRQRDYDAAILDEAAKRPNIRFVAQDITGFRDDHDAGVVELAEGELRSPLVLQSARLSPSDDENRIRHPLRQHFGGWEVQTQHPVFTPQVATLMDFDANQFEATAFFYVLPESRDRALVEFTMFSPHARDPVFYDTQIRQYLERLGAGDVSIERTEYGNIPMDDRRRGQQWGDHVWNLGTVGGMTKPTSGYTFQRIHAQAAHLVGHWANGTTPTPLPGPAARYRFADRNLLNILHRHPEHGRPIFERLFSTTPIDDVLTFLDEDSTFSSDARMVAKLPWAPFLRATAAELGADLATAVTSRP
;
A
#
# COMPACT_ATOMS: atom_id res chain seq x y z
N TRP A 1 1.83 -16.29 11.16
CA TRP A 1 2.85 -15.72 10.25
C TRP A 1 3.41 -16.85 9.42
N GLU A 2 3.32 -16.75 8.09
CA GLU A 2 3.97 -17.69 7.18
C GLU A 2 5.23 -17.01 6.64
N THR A 3 6.37 -17.70 6.74
CA THR A 3 7.64 -17.18 6.25
C THR A 3 7.82 -17.58 4.81
N VAL A 4 8.13 -16.62 3.95
CA VAL A 4 8.45 -16.83 2.54
C VAL A 4 9.97 -16.77 2.37
N GLY A 5 10.56 -17.85 1.90
CA GLY A 5 12.01 -17.98 1.77
C GLY A 5 12.60 -17.34 0.51
N ARG A 6 11.77 -17.09 -0.53
CA ARG A 6 12.21 -16.55 -1.81
C ARG A 6 11.19 -15.59 -2.40
N LEU A 7 11.70 -14.58 -3.08
CA LEU A 7 10.88 -13.61 -3.80
C LEU A 7 11.17 -13.69 -5.31
N ARG A 8 10.08 -13.66 -6.09
CA ARG A 8 10.16 -13.63 -7.56
C ARG A 8 9.63 -12.30 -8.06
N SER A 9 10.29 -11.72 -9.06
CA SER A 9 9.77 -10.60 -9.83
C SER A 9 10.26 -10.70 -11.28
N GLY A 10 9.35 -10.61 -12.21
CA GLY A 10 9.62 -10.89 -13.62
C GLY A 10 10.16 -12.32 -13.81
N SER A 11 11.21 -12.51 -14.60
CA SER A 11 11.85 -13.80 -14.86
C SER A 11 12.84 -14.24 -13.77
N GLY A 12 13.15 -13.37 -12.80
CA GLY A 12 14.15 -13.62 -11.76
C GLY A 12 13.56 -14.11 -10.45
N THR A 13 14.28 -15.00 -9.77
CA THR A 13 14.01 -15.41 -8.39
C THR A 13 15.21 -15.07 -7.53
N SER A 14 15.00 -14.37 -6.43
CA SER A 14 16.04 -14.03 -5.45
C SER A 14 15.73 -14.66 -4.12
N ASP A 15 16.72 -15.15 -3.40
CA ASP A 15 16.57 -15.49 -2.00
C ASP A 15 16.31 -14.22 -1.21
N SER A 16 15.46 -14.30 -0.17
CA SER A 16 15.10 -13.15 0.67
C SER A 16 16.27 -12.61 1.52
N GLY A 17 17.46 -13.16 1.34
CA GLY A 17 18.67 -12.70 2.01
C GLY A 17 18.57 -12.77 3.53
N ARG A 18 18.79 -11.64 4.20
CA ARG A 18 18.68 -11.52 5.66
C ARG A 18 17.27 -11.16 6.12
N ARG A 19 16.42 -10.63 5.22
CA ARG A 19 15.04 -10.22 5.53
C ARG A 19 14.09 -11.37 5.25
N LEU A 20 13.18 -11.61 6.17
CA LEU A 20 12.11 -12.58 6.00
C LEU A 20 10.87 -11.85 5.49
N TYR A 21 10.28 -12.37 4.43
CA TYR A 21 8.98 -11.90 3.96
C TYR A 21 7.88 -12.75 4.64
N HIS A 22 6.96 -12.08 5.33
CA HIS A 22 5.89 -12.76 6.05
C HIS A 22 4.54 -12.47 5.41
N ARG A 23 3.75 -13.50 5.20
CA ARG A 23 2.32 -13.37 4.92
C ARG A 23 1.55 -13.36 6.23
N VAL A 24 0.68 -12.37 6.39
CA VAL A 24 -0.30 -12.29 7.49
C VAL A 24 -1.68 -12.38 6.88
N ARG A 25 -2.45 -13.40 7.25
CA ARG A 25 -3.84 -13.49 6.82
C ARG A 25 -4.67 -12.56 7.68
N GLN A 26 -5.47 -11.71 7.04
CA GLN A 26 -6.35 -10.76 7.75
C GLN A 26 -7.18 -11.44 8.83
N ARG A 27 -7.84 -12.55 8.50
CA ARG A 27 -8.69 -13.29 9.46
C ARG A 27 -7.94 -13.73 10.73
N ASP A 28 -6.69 -14.16 10.59
CA ASP A 28 -5.89 -14.64 11.72
C ASP A 28 -5.42 -13.44 12.57
N TYR A 29 -5.10 -12.33 11.93
CA TYR A 29 -4.76 -11.09 12.59
C TYR A 29 -5.96 -10.51 13.35
N ASP A 30 -7.12 -10.42 12.71
CA ASP A 30 -8.36 -9.91 13.30
C ASP A 30 -8.79 -10.79 14.47
N ALA A 31 -8.75 -12.13 14.33
CA ALA A 31 -9.06 -13.05 15.40
C ALA A 31 -8.14 -12.84 16.62
N ALA A 32 -6.83 -12.71 16.41
CA ALA A 32 -5.88 -12.47 17.49
C ALA A 32 -6.14 -11.14 18.23
N ILE A 33 -6.50 -10.07 17.51
CA ILE A 33 -6.85 -8.77 18.12
C ILE A 33 -8.16 -8.88 18.89
N LEU A 34 -9.18 -9.53 18.34
CA LEU A 34 -10.49 -9.69 19.00
C LEU A 34 -10.37 -10.56 20.25
N ASP A 35 -9.60 -11.65 20.21
CA ASP A 35 -9.33 -12.52 21.35
C ASP A 35 -8.61 -11.76 22.47
N GLU A 36 -7.65 -10.90 22.11
CA GLU A 36 -6.95 -10.08 23.11
C GLU A 36 -7.86 -9.00 23.70
N ALA A 37 -8.68 -8.38 22.89
CA ALA A 37 -9.64 -7.37 23.32
C ALA A 37 -10.73 -7.97 24.23
N ALA A 38 -11.19 -9.19 23.95
CA ALA A 38 -12.20 -9.87 24.75
C ALA A 38 -11.75 -10.15 26.21
N LYS A 39 -10.44 -10.23 26.46
CA LYS A 39 -9.86 -10.38 27.81
C LYS A 39 -9.91 -9.09 28.62
N ARG A 40 -10.30 -7.97 28.03
CA ARG A 40 -10.24 -6.62 28.62
C ARG A 40 -11.63 -6.05 28.82
N PRO A 41 -12.15 -6.01 30.07
CA PRO A 41 -13.54 -5.57 30.34
C PRO A 41 -13.78 -4.09 30.03
N ASN A 42 -12.73 -3.30 29.84
CA ASN A 42 -12.81 -1.88 29.49
C ASN A 42 -12.89 -1.65 27.96
N ILE A 43 -12.88 -2.69 27.13
CA ILE A 43 -13.04 -2.60 25.68
C ILE A 43 -14.46 -3.00 25.30
N ARG A 44 -15.13 -2.17 24.52
CA ARG A 44 -16.48 -2.43 24.01
C ARG A 44 -16.49 -2.26 22.49
N PHE A 45 -17.04 -3.24 21.78
CA PHE A 45 -17.30 -3.16 20.35
C PHE A 45 -18.71 -2.62 20.11
N VAL A 46 -18.85 -1.69 19.16
CA VAL A 46 -20.12 -1.13 18.73
C VAL A 46 -20.26 -1.35 17.23
N ALA A 47 -21.23 -2.14 16.82
CA ALA A 47 -21.50 -2.47 15.42
C ALA A 47 -22.53 -1.47 14.86
N GLN A 48 -22.05 -0.31 14.42
CA GLN A 48 -22.87 0.74 13.78
C GLN A 48 -22.07 1.40 12.65
N ASP A 49 -22.76 1.92 11.67
CA ASP A 49 -22.16 2.68 10.58
C ASP A 49 -21.72 4.07 11.09
N ILE A 50 -20.48 4.42 10.78
CA ILE A 50 -19.93 5.74 11.05
C ILE A 50 -20.28 6.64 9.86
N THR A 51 -20.94 7.76 10.13
CA THR A 51 -21.38 8.74 9.13
C THR A 51 -20.51 9.99 9.10
N GLY A 52 -19.80 10.29 10.20
CA GLY A 52 -18.94 11.47 10.27
C GLY A 52 -18.04 11.49 11.49
N PHE A 53 -17.14 12.48 11.47
CA PHE A 53 -16.32 12.88 12.61
C PHE A 53 -16.35 14.40 12.71
N ARG A 54 -16.29 14.92 13.93
CA ARG A 54 -16.01 16.32 14.19
C ARG A 54 -15.18 16.48 15.46
N ASP A 55 -14.48 17.58 15.53
CA ASP A 55 -13.72 17.98 16.73
C ASP A 55 -14.46 19.14 17.37
N ASP A 56 -15.08 18.91 18.52
CA ASP A 56 -15.73 19.95 19.31
C ASP A 56 -14.72 20.57 20.28
N HIS A 57 -15.11 21.62 20.95
CA HIS A 57 -14.23 22.35 21.87
C HIS A 57 -13.63 21.48 23.00
N ASP A 58 -14.35 20.45 23.44
CA ASP A 58 -14.01 19.61 24.61
C ASP A 58 -13.88 18.12 24.30
N ALA A 59 -14.20 17.69 23.10
CA ALA A 59 -14.19 16.28 22.73
C ALA A 59 -14.16 16.06 21.22
N GLY A 60 -13.56 14.95 20.80
CA GLY A 60 -13.80 14.37 19.50
C GLY A 60 -15.15 13.63 19.47
N VAL A 61 -15.85 13.73 18.36
CA VAL A 61 -17.17 13.15 18.16
C VAL A 61 -17.15 12.21 16.97
N VAL A 62 -17.70 11.02 17.17
CA VAL A 62 -17.98 10.05 16.12
C VAL A 62 -19.48 10.07 15.87
N GLU A 63 -19.88 10.47 14.67
CA GLU A 63 -21.27 10.46 14.23
C GLU A 63 -21.62 9.07 13.70
N LEU A 64 -22.70 8.53 14.22
CA LEU A 64 -23.20 7.20 13.88
C LEU A 64 -24.53 7.32 13.14
N ALA A 65 -24.97 6.24 12.50
CA ALA A 65 -26.30 6.19 11.88
C ALA A 65 -27.40 6.47 12.92
N GLU A 66 -27.18 6.06 14.17
CA GLU A 66 -28.10 6.30 15.28
C GLU A 66 -27.32 6.91 16.47
N GLY A 67 -27.29 8.25 16.53
CA GLY A 67 -26.68 9.00 17.62
C GLY A 67 -25.19 9.32 17.43
N GLU A 68 -24.49 9.60 18.51
CA GLU A 68 -23.08 9.96 18.51
C GLU A 68 -22.32 9.40 19.71
N LEU A 69 -21.02 9.25 19.57
CA LEU A 69 -20.09 8.95 20.66
C LEU A 69 -19.14 10.13 20.85
N ARG A 70 -18.91 10.52 22.09
CA ARG A 70 -18.00 11.60 22.47
C ARG A 70 -16.88 11.05 23.32
N SER A 71 -15.64 11.50 23.06
CA SER A 71 -14.46 11.09 23.80
C SER A 71 -13.41 12.21 23.80
N PRO A 72 -12.62 12.38 24.90
CA PRO A 72 -11.45 13.24 24.88
C PRO A 72 -10.42 12.87 23.79
N LEU A 73 -10.50 11.65 23.28
CA LEU A 73 -9.62 11.17 22.22
C LEU A 73 -10.41 10.26 21.28
N VAL A 74 -10.37 10.57 20.01
CA VAL A 74 -10.91 9.74 18.92
C VAL A 74 -9.78 9.37 17.97
N LEU A 75 -9.60 8.08 17.72
CA LEU A 75 -8.67 7.54 16.73
C LEU A 75 -9.49 7.01 15.56
N GLN A 76 -9.39 7.61 14.38
CA GLN A 76 -10.19 7.24 13.24
C GLN A 76 -9.33 6.74 12.07
N SER A 77 -9.80 5.73 11.34
CA SER A 77 -9.20 5.18 10.12
C SER A 77 -10.21 5.05 8.97
N ALA A 78 -11.44 5.53 9.17
CA ALA A 78 -12.51 5.45 8.19
C ALA A 78 -12.36 6.53 7.11
N ARG A 79 -12.57 6.13 5.86
CA ARG A 79 -12.59 7.05 4.72
C ARG A 79 -14.05 7.37 4.36
N LEU A 80 -14.58 8.44 4.91
CA LEU A 80 -16.01 8.76 4.79
C LEU A 80 -16.38 9.57 3.52
N SER A 81 -15.48 10.35 2.99
CA SER A 81 -15.72 11.15 1.77
C SER A 81 -14.44 11.36 0.98
N PRO A 82 -14.52 11.54 -0.35
CA PRO A 82 -13.46 12.18 -1.09
C PRO A 82 -13.24 13.57 -0.47
N SER A 83 -12.04 13.84 0.02
CA SER A 83 -11.70 15.19 0.46
C SER A 83 -11.67 16.12 -0.77
N ASP A 84 -12.03 17.40 -0.61
CA ASP A 84 -11.91 18.43 -1.66
C ASP A 84 -10.49 18.55 -2.23
N ASP A 85 -9.50 17.99 -1.53
CA ASP A 85 -8.11 17.84 -1.98
C ASP A 85 -7.92 16.82 -3.11
N GLU A 86 -8.89 15.97 -3.45
CA GLU A 86 -8.74 15.02 -4.56
C GLU A 86 -8.54 15.74 -5.90
N ASN A 87 -9.11 16.92 -6.08
CA ASN A 87 -8.92 17.75 -7.27
C ASN A 87 -7.54 18.40 -7.35
N ARG A 88 -6.72 18.32 -6.31
CA ARG A 88 -5.37 18.89 -6.24
C ARG A 88 -4.25 17.88 -6.39
N ILE A 89 -4.57 16.61 -6.62
CA ILE A 89 -3.58 15.55 -6.79
C ILE A 89 -2.93 15.68 -8.15
N ARG A 90 -1.60 15.80 -8.20
CA ARG A 90 -0.87 15.88 -9.48
C ARG A 90 -0.88 14.57 -10.26
N HIS A 91 -0.81 13.46 -9.54
CA HIS A 91 -0.73 12.11 -10.09
C HIS A 91 -1.78 11.22 -9.42
N PRO A 92 -3.05 11.30 -9.86
CA PRO A 92 -4.16 10.56 -9.23
C PRO A 92 -4.12 9.08 -9.65
N LEU A 93 -3.13 8.35 -9.14
CA LEU A 93 -3.03 6.91 -9.34
C LEU A 93 -3.67 6.15 -8.18
N ARG A 94 -4.02 4.91 -8.49
CA ARG A 94 -4.51 3.91 -7.56
C ARG A 94 -3.82 2.59 -7.83
N GLN A 95 -3.46 1.88 -6.78
CA GLN A 95 -3.21 0.45 -6.83
C GLN A 95 -4.55 -0.23 -6.62
N HIS A 96 -5.09 -0.81 -7.65
CA HIS A 96 -6.34 -1.53 -7.58
C HIS A 96 -6.15 -2.95 -8.06
N PHE A 97 -6.85 -3.87 -7.43
CA PHE A 97 -6.65 -5.29 -7.68
C PHE A 97 -7.90 -6.11 -7.41
N GLY A 98 -7.92 -7.29 -8.00
CA GLY A 98 -8.75 -8.41 -7.59
C GLY A 98 -7.88 -9.59 -7.27
N GLY A 99 -8.25 -10.38 -6.29
CA GLY A 99 -7.51 -11.55 -5.82
C GLY A 99 -8.40 -12.73 -5.53
N TRP A 100 -7.88 -13.93 -5.78
CA TRP A 100 -8.51 -15.19 -5.47
C TRP A 100 -7.63 -16.05 -4.57
N GLU A 101 -8.14 -16.51 -3.45
CA GLU A 101 -7.59 -17.67 -2.77
C GLU A 101 -8.11 -18.91 -3.48
N VAL A 102 -7.17 -19.68 -4.08
CA VAL A 102 -7.52 -20.80 -4.95
C VAL A 102 -6.92 -22.12 -4.51
N GLN A 103 -7.64 -23.20 -4.82
CA GLN A 103 -7.10 -24.54 -4.89
C GLN A 103 -7.18 -25.02 -6.34
N THR A 104 -6.05 -25.49 -6.90
CA THR A 104 -5.92 -25.94 -8.29
C THR A 104 -5.87 -27.46 -8.36
N GLN A 105 -6.35 -28.01 -9.47
CA GLN A 105 -6.28 -29.46 -9.72
C GLN A 105 -4.83 -29.93 -9.87
N HIS A 106 -3.99 -29.13 -10.49
CA HIS A 106 -2.59 -29.45 -10.73
C HIS A 106 -1.66 -28.62 -9.83
N PRO A 107 -0.49 -29.15 -9.39
CA PRO A 107 0.46 -28.47 -8.53
C PRO A 107 1.30 -27.47 -9.32
N VAL A 108 0.78 -26.25 -9.53
CA VAL A 108 1.41 -25.19 -10.35
C VAL A 108 2.19 -24.15 -9.56
N PHE A 109 2.07 -24.14 -8.24
CA PHE A 109 2.75 -23.17 -7.40
C PHE A 109 4.04 -23.72 -6.79
N THR A 110 4.96 -22.83 -6.46
CA THR A 110 6.20 -23.18 -5.75
C THR A 110 6.07 -22.69 -4.30
N PRO A 111 5.86 -23.57 -3.31
CA PRO A 111 5.78 -23.17 -1.90
C PRO A 111 7.01 -22.36 -1.48
N GLN A 112 6.83 -21.43 -0.54
CA GLN A 112 7.87 -20.53 -0.03
C GLN A 112 8.49 -19.57 -1.07
N VAL A 113 7.91 -19.46 -2.28
CA VAL A 113 8.30 -18.46 -3.26
C VAL A 113 7.14 -17.49 -3.49
N ALA A 114 7.19 -16.30 -2.89
CA ALA A 114 6.25 -15.25 -3.23
C ALA A 114 6.64 -14.59 -4.56
N THR A 115 5.66 -14.42 -5.43
CA THR A 115 5.83 -13.63 -6.65
C THR A 115 5.30 -12.24 -6.38
N LEU A 116 6.19 -11.24 -6.35
CA LEU A 116 5.80 -9.85 -6.04
C LEU A 116 5.25 -9.11 -7.26
N MET A 117 5.86 -9.30 -8.43
CA MET A 117 5.43 -8.66 -9.67
C MET A 117 5.75 -9.59 -10.84
N ASP A 118 4.77 -10.38 -11.28
CA ASP A 118 4.87 -11.13 -12.52
C ASP A 118 4.25 -10.32 -13.65
N PHE A 119 5.08 -9.87 -14.57
CA PHE A 119 4.67 -9.06 -15.71
C PHE A 119 4.23 -9.88 -16.92
N ASP A 120 4.00 -11.19 -16.79
CA ASP A 120 3.29 -11.98 -17.80
C ASP A 120 1.79 -11.63 -17.79
N ALA A 121 1.53 -10.36 -18.05
CA ALA A 121 0.23 -9.72 -18.01
C ALA A 121 0.09 -8.68 -19.13
N ASN A 122 -1.11 -8.56 -19.68
CA ASN A 122 -1.45 -7.44 -20.53
C ASN A 122 -1.38 -6.14 -19.73
N GLN A 123 -0.75 -5.11 -20.26
CA GLN A 123 -0.50 -3.88 -19.52
C GLN A 123 -1.66 -2.88 -19.56
N PHE A 124 -2.59 -2.96 -20.51
CA PHE A 124 -3.81 -2.14 -20.62
C PHE A 124 -3.55 -0.62 -20.48
N GLU A 125 -2.45 -0.12 -21.08
CA GLU A 125 -1.99 1.26 -20.93
C GLU A 125 -1.75 1.69 -19.46
N ALA A 126 -1.35 0.74 -18.62
CA ALA A 126 -1.09 0.90 -17.21
C ALA A 126 0.17 0.11 -16.82
N THR A 127 0.52 0.07 -15.55
CA THR A 127 1.46 -0.94 -15.04
C THR A 127 0.66 -2.05 -14.40
N ALA A 128 0.65 -3.23 -15.02
CA ALA A 128 -0.15 -4.37 -14.58
C ALA A 128 0.74 -5.61 -14.33
N PHE A 129 0.43 -6.37 -13.29
CA PHE A 129 1.19 -7.55 -12.90
C PHE A 129 0.36 -8.50 -12.05
N PHE A 130 0.82 -9.75 -11.95
CA PHE A 130 0.30 -10.70 -10.98
C PHE A 130 1.15 -10.73 -9.72
N TYR A 131 0.49 -10.87 -8.60
CA TYR A 131 1.06 -11.14 -7.29
C TYR A 131 0.60 -12.52 -6.84
N VAL A 132 1.55 -13.39 -6.43
CA VAL A 132 1.20 -14.77 -6.05
C VAL A 132 1.85 -15.13 -4.73
N LEU A 133 1.03 -15.55 -3.77
CA LEU A 133 1.46 -16.04 -2.46
C LEU A 133 1.04 -17.50 -2.31
N PRO A 134 1.93 -18.45 -2.62
CA PRO A 134 1.67 -19.87 -2.45
C PRO A 134 1.58 -20.28 -0.98
N GLU A 135 0.57 -21.06 -0.66
CA GLU A 135 0.44 -21.79 0.61
C GLU A 135 0.97 -23.22 0.48
N SER A 136 0.66 -23.86 -0.66
CA SER A 136 1.12 -25.19 -1.03
C SER A 136 1.44 -25.23 -2.51
N ARG A 137 1.64 -26.44 -3.07
CA ARG A 137 1.86 -26.60 -4.52
C ARG A 137 0.60 -26.41 -5.36
N ASP A 138 -0.56 -26.48 -4.73
CA ASP A 138 -1.89 -26.40 -5.32
C ASP A 138 -2.80 -25.34 -4.70
N ARG A 139 -2.31 -24.59 -3.72
CA ARG A 139 -3.06 -23.49 -3.06
C ARG A 139 -2.26 -22.22 -3.04
N ALA A 140 -2.89 -21.10 -3.42
CA ALA A 140 -2.27 -19.78 -3.39
C ALA A 140 -3.32 -18.67 -3.32
N LEU A 141 -2.90 -17.49 -2.84
CA LEU A 141 -3.51 -16.24 -3.23
C LEU A 141 -2.91 -15.81 -4.57
N VAL A 142 -3.77 -15.51 -5.54
CA VAL A 142 -3.39 -14.99 -6.85
C VAL A 142 -4.13 -13.68 -7.06
N GLU A 143 -3.40 -12.59 -7.21
CA GLU A 143 -3.96 -11.24 -7.43
C GLU A 143 -3.52 -10.70 -8.79
N PHE A 144 -4.44 -10.07 -9.50
CA PHE A 144 -4.14 -9.21 -10.62
C PHE A 144 -4.22 -7.76 -10.19
N THR A 145 -3.10 -7.06 -10.28
CA THR A 145 -2.92 -5.69 -9.79
C THR A 145 -2.61 -4.74 -10.93
N MET A 146 -3.15 -3.54 -10.85
CA MET A 146 -2.86 -2.45 -11.78
C MET A 146 -2.56 -1.14 -11.05
N PHE A 147 -1.67 -0.36 -11.60
CA PHE A 147 -1.46 1.05 -11.25
C PHE A 147 -2.07 1.92 -12.34
N SER A 148 -3.25 2.47 -12.08
CA SER A 148 -3.95 3.36 -13.01
C SER A 148 -4.88 4.33 -12.27
N PRO A 149 -5.38 5.39 -12.93
CA PRO A 149 -6.28 6.36 -12.28
C PRO A 149 -7.61 5.77 -11.81
N HIS A 150 -8.12 4.77 -12.52
CA HIS A 150 -9.48 4.24 -12.32
C HIS A 150 -9.45 2.73 -12.10
N ALA A 151 -10.10 2.29 -11.02
CA ALA A 151 -10.35 0.87 -10.79
C ALA A 151 -11.29 0.30 -11.87
N ARG A 152 -11.19 -1.00 -12.09
CA ARG A 152 -12.04 -1.76 -13.02
C ARG A 152 -13.14 -2.51 -12.26
N ASP A 153 -14.12 -3.02 -12.99
CA ASP A 153 -15.13 -3.91 -12.41
C ASP A 153 -14.51 -5.23 -11.94
N PRO A 154 -15.05 -5.88 -10.91
CA PRO A 154 -14.60 -7.17 -10.43
C PRO A 154 -14.40 -8.22 -11.53
N VAL A 155 -15.33 -8.33 -12.47
CA VAL A 155 -15.29 -9.28 -13.59
C VAL A 155 -14.02 -9.13 -14.45
N PHE A 156 -13.49 -7.91 -14.54
CA PHE A 156 -12.25 -7.66 -15.28
C PHE A 156 -11.06 -8.38 -14.63
N TYR A 157 -10.90 -8.24 -13.31
CA TYR A 157 -9.81 -8.91 -12.58
C TYR A 157 -9.98 -10.42 -12.59
N ASP A 158 -11.19 -10.90 -12.39
CA ASP A 158 -11.52 -12.32 -12.40
C ASP A 158 -11.15 -12.97 -13.74
N THR A 159 -11.38 -12.25 -14.84
CA THR A 159 -11.02 -12.70 -16.19
C THR A 159 -9.49 -12.83 -16.33
N GLN A 160 -8.73 -11.85 -15.82
CA GLN A 160 -7.26 -11.89 -15.89
C GLN A 160 -6.68 -13.02 -15.04
N ILE A 161 -7.21 -13.22 -13.82
CA ILE A 161 -6.76 -14.29 -12.91
C ILE A 161 -7.07 -15.66 -13.53
N ARG A 162 -8.25 -15.87 -14.09
CA ARG A 162 -8.62 -17.12 -14.76
C ARG A 162 -7.66 -17.44 -15.89
N GLN A 163 -7.40 -16.48 -16.78
CA GLN A 163 -6.47 -16.65 -17.91
C GLN A 163 -5.04 -16.94 -17.43
N TYR A 164 -4.61 -16.33 -16.34
CA TYR A 164 -3.30 -16.59 -15.75
C TYR A 164 -3.19 -18.04 -15.25
N LEU A 165 -4.18 -18.51 -14.49
CA LEU A 165 -4.23 -19.88 -13.98
C LEU A 165 -4.31 -20.92 -15.12
N GLU A 166 -5.05 -20.62 -16.19
CA GLU A 166 -5.09 -21.44 -17.41
C GLU A 166 -3.69 -21.55 -18.06
N ARG A 167 -2.97 -20.43 -18.21
CA ARG A 167 -1.59 -20.44 -18.73
C ARG A 167 -0.62 -21.21 -17.86
N LEU A 168 -0.82 -21.22 -16.55
CA LEU A 168 -0.03 -22.04 -15.62
C LEU A 168 -0.35 -23.54 -15.71
N GLY A 169 -1.42 -23.92 -16.40
CA GLY A 169 -1.87 -25.31 -16.48
C GLY A 169 -2.52 -25.80 -15.18
N ALA A 170 -3.22 -24.93 -14.48
CA ALA A 170 -3.81 -25.21 -13.16
C ALA A 170 -4.89 -26.33 -13.17
N GLY A 171 -5.49 -26.63 -14.34
CA GLY A 171 -6.65 -27.53 -14.45
C GLY A 171 -7.89 -26.87 -13.86
N ASP A 172 -8.75 -27.66 -13.23
CA ASP A 172 -9.93 -27.15 -12.54
C ASP A 172 -9.50 -26.33 -11.31
N VAL A 173 -10.16 -25.19 -11.10
CA VAL A 173 -9.86 -24.25 -10.02
C VAL A 173 -11.07 -24.07 -9.11
N SER A 174 -10.89 -24.35 -7.82
CA SER A 174 -11.84 -24.00 -6.77
C SER A 174 -11.44 -22.67 -6.15
N ILE A 175 -12.37 -21.71 -6.14
CA ILE A 175 -12.17 -20.40 -5.52
C ILE A 175 -12.70 -20.47 -4.09
N GLU A 176 -11.82 -20.30 -3.11
CA GLU A 176 -12.19 -20.33 -1.69
C GLU A 176 -12.62 -18.96 -1.18
N ARG A 177 -11.97 -17.91 -1.67
CA ARG A 177 -12.26 -16.52 -1.31
C ARG A 177 -11.88 -15.59 -2.46
N THR A 178 -12.63 -14.51 -2.59
CA THR A 178 -12.29 -13.40 -3.48
C THR A 178 -12.06 -12.13 -2.66
N GLU A 179 -11.18 -11.27 -3.15
CA GLU A 179 -10.98 -9.94 -2.58
C GLU A 179 -10.76 -8.91 -3.69
N TYR A 180 -11.18 -7.69 -3.42
CA TYR A 180 -10.96 -6.55 -4.31
C TYR A 180 -10.49 -5.36 -3.49
N GLY A 181 -9.48 -4.68 -3.97
CA GLY A 181 -8.90 -3.56 -3.25
C GLY A 181 -8.64 -2.35 -4.13
N ASN A 182 -8.61 -1.19 -3.49
CA ASN A 182 -8.34 0.09 -4.14
C ASN A 182 -7.58 0.99 -3.17
N ILE A 183 -6.27 1.06 -3.33
CA ILE A 183 -5.34 1.79 -2.47
C ILE A 183 -4.92 3.07 -3.19
N PRO A 184 -5.01 4.25 -2.57
CA PRO A 184 -4.54 5.49 -3.18
C PRO A 184 -3.01 5.45 -3.35
N MET A 185 -2.55 5.80 -4.55
CA MET A 185 -1.15 6.01 -4.88
C MET A 185 -0.97 7.50 -5.22
N ASP A 186 -0.82 8.31 -4.19
CA ASP A 186 -0.65 9.76 -4.34
C ASP A 186 0.29 10.31 -3.26
N ASP A 187 0.94 11.43 -3.53
CA ASP A 187 1.90 12.08 -2.63
C ASP A 187 1.27 13.19 -1.77
N ARG A 188 -0.04 13.18 -1.60
CA ARG A 188 -0.72 14.14 -0.71
C ARG A 188 -0.21 14.05 0.71
N ARG A 189 -0.04 15.19 1.32
CA ARG A 189 0.20 15.27 2.76
C ARG A 189 -1.15 15.14 3.48
N ARG A 190 -1.36 14.00 4.12
CA ARG A 190 -2.51 13.79 4.99
C ARG A 190 -2.13 14.15 6.42
N GLY A 191 -2.97 14.96 7.07
CA GLY A 191 -2.79 15.31 8.48
C GLY A 191 -3.05 14.09 9.37
N GLN A 192 -2.11 13.78 10.26
CA GLN A 192 -2.31 12.75 11.27
C GLN A 192 -3.21 13.24 12.41
N GLN A 193 -3.26 14.53 12.63
CA GLN A 193 -4.12 15.17 13.63
C GLN A 193 -5.16 16.01 12.92
N TRP A 194 -6.42 15.86 13.31
CA TRP A 194 -7.56 16.63 12.83
C TRP A 194 -8.26 17.29 14.01
N GLY A 195 -7.77 18.44 14.38
CA GLY A 195 -8.17 19.13 15.61
C GLY A 195 -7.42 18.64 16.85
N ASP A 196 -7.95 18.93 18.03
CA ASP A 196 -7.27 18.63 19.31
C ASP A 196 -7.59 17.22 19.81
N HIS A 197 -8.74 16.68 19.46
CA HIS A 197 -9.27 15.42 20.00
C HIS A 197 -9.35 14.28 18.97
N VAL A 198 -9.19 14.56 17.67
CA VAL A 198 -9.32 13.55 16.60
C VAL A 198 -8.01 13.30 15.89
N TRP A 199 -7.61 12.03 15.85
CA TRP A 199 -6.41 11.58 15.18
C TRP A 199 -6.73 10.62 14.03
N ASN A 200 -6.12 10.88 12.88
CA ASN A 200 -6.20 10.05 11.69
C ASN A 200 -5.12 8.94 11.72
N LEU A 201 -5.54 7.70 11.64
CA LEU A 201 -4.66 6.54 11.59
C LEU A 201 -4.60 5.92 10.20
N GLY A 202 -3.54 5.19 9.94
CA GLY A 202 -3.41 4.38 8.73
C GLY A 202 -3.45 5.21 7.44
N THR A 203 -4.18 4.75 6.44
CA THR A 203 -4.26 5.38 5.12
C THR A 203 -4.75 6.83 5.20
N VAL A 204 -5.75 7.12 6.01
CA VAL A 204 -6.27 8.50 6.19
C VAL A 204 -5.28 9.40 6.92
N GLY A 205 -4.41 8.84 7.78
CA GLY A 205 -3.31 9.53 8.44
C GLY A 205 -2.02 9.62 7.62
N GLY A 206 -2.03 9.19 6.35
CA GLY A 206 -0.87 9.27 5.46
C GLY A 206 0.17 8.18 5.65
N MET A 207 -0.21 7.04 6.23
CA MET A 207 0.70 5.93 6.48
C MET A 207 0.92 5.02 5.26
N THR A 208 0.25 5.25 4.14
CA THR A 208 0.44 4.48 2.91
C THR A 208 1.62 5.04 2.12
N LYS A 209 2.55 4.17 1.71
CA LYS A 209 3.63 4.57 0.82
C LYS A 209 3.08 4.84 -0.59
N PRO A 210 3.33 6.03 -1.16
CA PRO A 210 2.68 6.47 -2.39
C PRO A 210 2.87 5.55 -3.60
N THR A 211 4.03 4.90 -3.72
CA THR A 211 4.43 4.14 -4.91
C THR A 211 4.29 2.63 -4.81
N SER A 212 3.96 2.11 -3.62
CA SER A 212 3.81 0.65 -3.41
C SER A 212 2.51 0.26 -2.70
N GLY A 213 1.77 1.25 -2.16
CA GLY A 213 0.60 0.97 -1.33
C GLY A 213 0.93 0.33 0.03
N TYR A 214 2.21 0.11 0.35
CA TYR A 214 2.61 -0.51 1.61
C TYR A 214 2.27 0.41 2.78
N THR A 215 1.55 -0.15 3.76
CA THR A 215 0.96 0.60 4.87
C THR A 215 1.25 -0.06 6.21
N PHE A 216 1.36 -1.39 6.26
CA PHE A 216 1.36 -2.19 7.48
C PHE A 216 2.45 -1.76 8.48
N GLN A 217 3.71 -1.68 8.06
CA GLN A 217 4.81 -1.28 8.94
C GLN A 217 4.65 0.15 9.47
N ARG A 218 4.18 1.07 8.63
CA ARG A 218 4.00 2.47 9.01
C ARG A 218 2.82 2.66 9.96
N ILE A 219 1.73 1.90 9.82
CA ILE A 219 0.62 1.88 10.79
C ILE A 219 1.11 1.41 12.16
N HIS A 220 1.90 0.34 12.21
CA HIS A 220 2.46 -0.14 13.46
C HIS A 220 3.40 0.87 14.10
N ALA A 221 4.25 1.53 13.31
CA ALA A 221 5.12 2.60 13.80
C ALA A 221 4.29 3.79 14.37
N GLN A 222 3.21 4.20 13.66
CA GLN A 222 2.31 5.25 14.13
C GLN A 222 1.64 4.86 15.45
N ALA A 223 1.09 3.65 15.53
CA ALA A 223 0.43 3.16 16.73
C ALA A 223 1.41 3.10 17.93
N ALA A 224 2.62 2.55 17.73
CA ALA A 224 3.64 2.48 18.76
C ALA A 224 4.09 3.87 19.24
N HIS A 225 4.23 4.83 18.30
CA HIS A 225 4.59 6.21 18.60
C HIS A 225 3.53 6.88 19.50
N LEU A 226 2.25 6.80 19.12
CA LEU A 226 1.15 7.37 19.89
C LEU A 226 1.03 6.72 21.28
N VAL A 227 1.06 5.39 21.35
CA VAL A 227 1.00 4.64 22.62
C VAL A 227 2.20 5.00 23.51
N GLY A 228 3.39 5.18 22.94
CA GLY A 228 4.57 5.61 23.70
C GLY A 228 4.39 6.96 24.37
N HIS A 229 3.77 7.93 23.71
CA HIS A 229 3.45 9.23 24.31
C HIS A 229 2.47 9.07 25.47
N TRP A 230 1.38 8.36 25.29
CA TRP A 230 0.36 8.16 26.34
C TRP A 230 0.92 7.40 27.54
N ALA A 231 1.72 6.35 27.30
CA ALA A 231 2.35 5.59 28.37
C ALA A 231 3.30 6.44 29.24
N ASN A 232 3.91 7.47 28.66
CA ASN A 232 4.79 8.41 29.35
C ASN A 232 4.06 9.66 29.88
N GLY A 233 2.74 9.75 29.75
CA GLY A 233 1.94 10.91 30.17
C GLY A 233 2.23 12.20 29.38
N THR A 234 2.74 12.07 28.15
CA THR A 234 3.05 13.20 27.27
C THR A 234 1.99 13.36 26.17
N THR A 235 1.81 14.59 25.70
CA THR A 235 0.91 14.86 24.57
C THR A 235 1.48 14.21 23.29
N PRO A 236 0.68 13.42 22.56
CA PRO A 236 1.14 12.85 21.32
C PRO A 236 1.49 13.91 20.27
N THR A 237 2.49 13.60 19.48
CA THR A 237 2.85 14.38 18.30
C THR A 237 2.71 13.51 17.05
N PRO A 238 2.51 14.10 15.86
CA PRO A 238 2.51 13.33 14.63
C PRO A 238 3.82 12.54 14.44
N LEU A 239 3.70 11.28 14.00
CA LEU A 239 4.88 10.51 13.62
C LEU A 239 5.63 11.26 12.51
N PRO A 240 6.96 11.45 12.62
CA PRO A 240 7.74 12.07 11.57
C PRO A 240 7.53 11.42 10.21
N GLY A 241 7.28 12.22 9.20
CA GLY A 241 7.13 11.73 7.84
C GLY A 241 8.44 11.23 7.23
N PRO A 242 8.40 10.56 6.07
CA PRO A 242 9.59 10.06 5.39
C PRO A 242 10.56 11.17 5.03
N ALA A 243 11.86 10.84 4.94
CA ALA A 243 12.88 11.79 4.52
C ALA A 243 12.58 12.35 3.12
N ALA A 244 13.04 13.58 2.86
CA ALA A 244 12.76 14.29 1.61
C ALA A 244 13.15 13.49 0.34
N ARG A 245 14.23 12.69 0.43
CA ARG A 245 14.70 11.86 -0.70
C ARG A 245 13.69 10.77 -1.11
N TYR A 246 12.98 10.16 -0.16
CA TYR A 246 11.94 9.17 -0.47
C TYR A 246 10.72 9.83 -1.10
N ARG A 247 10.27 10.97 -0.56
CA ARG A 247 9.17 11.74 -1.16
C ARG A 247 9.50 12.20 -2.59
N PHE A 248 10.75 12.59 -2.83
CA PHE A 248 11.21 12.96 -4.16
C PHE A 248 11.20 11.76 -5.12
N ALA A 249 11.70 10.60 -4.68
CA ALA A 249 11.68 9.37 -5.45
C ALA A 249 10.24 8.91 -5.76
N ASP A 250 9.36 8.93 -4.75
CA ASP A 250 7.95 8.57 -4.90
C ASP A 250 7.25 9.49 -5.92
N ARG A 251 7.43 10.81 -5.82
CA ARG A 251 6.82 11.77 -6.74
C ARG A 251 7.28 11.55 -8.18
N ASN A 252 8.56 11.32 -8.42
CA ASN A 252 9.08 11.04 -9.75
C ASN A 252 8.51 9.74 -10.32
N LEU A 253 8.44 8.69 -9.53
CA LEU A 253 7.86 7.42 -9.98
C LEU A 253 6.36 7.55 -10.25
N LEU A 254 5.59 8.24 -9.41
CA LEU A 254 4.18 8.53 -9.66
C LEU A 254 3.96 9.33 -10.94
N ASN A 255 4.81 10.34 -11.21
CA ASN A 255 4.78 11.08 -12.47
C ASN A 255 4.95 10.16 -13.68
N ILE A 256 5.96 9.28 -13.63
CA ILE A 256 6.23 8.32 -14.71
C ILE A 256 5.04 7.38 -14.90
N LEU A 257 4.58 6.73 -13.82
CA LEU A 257 3.50 5.74 -13.90
C LEU A 257 2.17 6.36 -14.37
N HIS A 258 1.93 7.64 -14.06
CA HIS A 258 0.72 8.34 -14.46
C HIS A 258 0.78 8.84 -15.90
N ARG A 259 1.90 9.45 -16.30
CA ARG A 259 2.02 10.12 -17.62
C ARG A 259 2.59 9.21 -18.69
N HIS A 260 3.35 8.21 -18.29
CA HIS A 260 4.12 7.32 -19.15
C HIS A 260 4.08 5.89 -18.63
N PRO A 261 2.88 5.29 -18.48
CA PRO A 261 2.71 3.96 -17.87
C PRO A 261 3.49 2.85 -18.58
N GLU A 262 3.82 3.03 -19.86
CA GLU A 262 4.66 2.13 -20.65
C GLU A 262 6.07 1.94 -20.07
N HIS A 263 6.55 2.87 -19.25
CA HIS A 263 7.82 2.77 -18.55
C HIS A 263 7.75 1.98 -17.23
N GLY A 264 6.57 1.74 -16.68
CA GLY A 264 6.41 1.08 -15.39
C GLY A 264 7.02 -0.32 -15.38
N ARG A 265 6.56 -1.21 -16.27
CA ARG A 265 7.11 -2.57 -16.41
C ARG A 265 8.65 -2.58 -16.60
N PRO A 266 9.25 -1.86 -17.56
CA PRO A 266 10.71 -1.86 -17.71
C PRO A 266 11.47 -1.36 -16.48
N ILE A 267 10.93 -0.37 -15.75
CA ILE A 267 11.55 0.15 -14.53
C ILE A 267 11.56 -0.93 -13.44
N PHE A 268 10.43 -1.57 -13.18
CA PHE A 268 10.34 -2.60 -12.14
C PHE A 268 11.14 -3.87 -12.51
N GLU A 269 11.06 -4.34 -13.75
CA GLU A 269 11.89 -5.47 -14.21
C GLU A 269 13.39 -5.16 -14.04
N ARG A 270 13.82 -3.95 -14.37
CA ARG A 270 15.21 -3.54 -14.19
C ARG A 270 15.58 -3.42 -12.71
N LEU A 271 14.70 -2.84 -11.88
CA LEU A 271 14.91 -2.74 -10.43
C LEU A 271 15.20 -4.11 -9.82
N PHE A 272 14.28 -5.05 -10.01
CA PHE A 272 14.37 -6.37 -9.39
C PHE A 272 15.46 -7.28 -10.01
N SER A 273 15.82 -7.08 -11.29
CA SER A 273 16.88 -7.88 -11.94
C SER A 273 18.29 -7.41 -11.61
N THR A 274 18.46 -6.15 -11.17
CA THR A 274 19.80 -5.57 -10.96
C THR A 274 20.11 -5.18 -9.53
N THR A 275 19.09 -5.16 -8.65
CA THR A 275 19.24 -4.74 -7.26
C THR A 275 18.93 -5.93 -6.34
N PRO A 276 19.78 -6.23 -5.35
CA PRO A 276 19.46 -7.24 -4.34
C PRO A 276 18.13 -6.96 -3.69
N ILE A 277 17.31 -7.98 -3.45
CA ILE A 277 15.97 -7.82 -2.91
C ILE A 277 15.98 -7.15 -1.52
N ASP A 278 16.98 -7.43 -0.69
CA ASP A 278 17.14 -6.77 0.61
C ASP A 278 17.28 -5.25 0.50
N ASP A 279 18.01 -4.77 -0.52
CA ASP A 279 18.18 -3.34 -0.78
C ASP A 279 16.84 -2.71 -1.24
N VAL A 280 16.09 -3.43 -2.10
CA VAL A 280 14.75 -2.99 -2.54
C VAL A 280 13.79 -2.90 -1.36
N LEU A 281 13.71 -3.94 -0.53
CA LEU A 281 12.84 -3.96 0.65
C LEU A 281 13.24 -2.89 1.66
N THR A 282 14.56 -2.67 1.89
CA THR A 282 15.05 -1.63 2.78
C THR A 282 14.67 -0.23 2.28
N PHE A 283 14.72 0.00 0.96
CA PHE A 283 14.25 1.24 0.36
C PHE A 283 12.74 1.42 0.49
N LEU A 284 11.96 0.36 0.30
CA LEU A 284 10.50 0.39 0.46
C LEU A 284 10.09 0.66 1.91
N ASP A 285 10.87 0.16 2.88
CA ASP A 285 10.69 0.46 4.32
C ASP A 285 11.20 1.85 4.74
N GLU A 286 11.82 2.60 3.80
CA GLU A 286 12.39 3.95 4.03
C GLU A 286 13.53 3.97 5.07
N ASP A 287 14.25 2.85 5.18
CA ASP A 287 15.36 2.64 6.13
C ASP A 287 16.73 2.48 5.42
N SER A 288 16.80 2.81 4.12
CA SER A 288 18.02 2.69 3.32
C SER A 288 18.99 3.85 3.54
N THR A 289 20.25 3.64 3.22
CA THR A 289 21.26 4.72 3.19
C THR A 289 21.25 5.45 1.86
N PHE A 290 21.67 6.72 1.86
CA PHE A 290 21.80 7.51 0.62
C PHE A 290 22.70 6.82 -0.43
N SER A 291 23.78 6.18 0.01
CA SER A 291 24.68 5.46 -0.90
C SER A 291 24.05 4.21 -1.52
N SER A 292 23.18 3.51 -0.78
CA SER A 292 22.42 2.38 -1.31
C SER A 292 21.39 2.86 -2.34
N ASP A 293 20.66 3.92 -2.01
CA ASP A 293 19.68 4.54 -2.92
C ASP A 293 20.33 4.99 -4.23
N ALA A 294 21.47 5.69 -4.13
CA ALA A 294 22.22 6.15 -5.31
C ALA A 294 22.67 5.00 -6.22
N ARG A 295 23.18 3.89 -5.62
CA ARG A 295 23.57 2.70 -6.39
C ARG A 295 22.38 2.03 -7.06
N MET A 296 21.22 1.99 -6.40
CA MET A 296 19.98 1.43 -6.95
C MET A 296 19.49 2.28 -8.11
N VAL A 297 19.36 3.59 -7.93
CA VAL A 297 18.88 4.53 -8.94
C VAL A 297 19.80 4.57 -10.17
N ALA A 298 21.12 4.47 -9.98
CA ALA A 298 22.07 4.45 -11.08
C ALA A 298 21.90 3.26 -12.06
N LYS A 299 21.22 2.20 -11.62
CA LYS A 299 20.92 1.01 -12.44
C LYS A 299 19.60 1.12 -13.20
N LEU A 300 18.74 2.07 -12.85
CA LEU A 300 17.43 2.25 -13.48
C LEU A 300 17.55 3.00 -14.82
N PRO A 301 16.53 2.93 -15.69
CA PRO A 301 16.48 3.73 -16.92
C PRO A 301 16.41 5.21 -16.55
N TRP A 302 17.48 5.95 -16.68
CA TRP A 302 17.60 7.33 -16.21
C TRP A 302 16.73 8.33 -16.99
N ALA A 303 16.47 8.12 -18.29
CA ALA A 303 15.76 9.09 -19.14
C ALA A 303 14.33 9.40 -18.67
N PRO A 304 13.47 8.42 -18.30
CA PRO A 304 12.16 8.71 -17.71
C PRO A 304 12.25 9.52 -16.42
N PHE A 305 13.22 9.19 -15.54
CA PHE A 305 13.39 9.91 -14.26
C PHE A 305 13.85 11.34 -14.46
N LEU A 306 14.76 11.62 -15.40
CA LEU A 306 15.17 13.00 -15.70
C LEU A 306 14.00 13.85 -16.22
N ARG A 307 13.16 13.28 -17.11
CA ARG A 307 11.98 13.97 -17.61
C ARG A 307 10.98 14.25 -16.49
N ALA A 308 10.71 13.26 -15.63
CA ALA A 308 9.83 13.41 -14.48
C ALA A 308 10.36 14.50 -13.54
N THR A 309 11.65 14.46 -13.18
CA THR A 309 12.29 15.46 -12.34
C THR A 309 12.14 16.87 -12.90
N ALA A 310 12.41 17.06 -14.20
CA ALA A 310 12.26 18.36 -14.85
C ALA A 310 10.80 18.86 -14.81
N ALA A 311 9.84 17.96 -15.03
CA ALA A 311 8.41 18.27 -14.97
C ALA A 311 7.97 18.67 -13.55
N GLU A 312 8.41 17.94 -12.53
CA GLU A 312 8.08 18.22 -11.13
C GLU A 312 8.67 19.54 -10.64
N LEU A 313 9.94 19.81 -10.96
CA LEU A 313 10.59 21.09 -10.62
C LEU A 313 9.89 22.27 -11.32
N GLY A 314 9.52 22.11 -12.59
CA GLY A 314 8.77 23.13 -13.33
C GLY A 314 7.40 23.43 -12.69
N ALA A 315 6.69 22.39 -12.28
CA ALA A 315 5.40 22.52 -11.61
C ALA A 315 5.52 23.18 -10.21
N ASP A 316 6.57 22.85 -9.45
CA ASP A 316 6.82 23.47 -8.15
C ASP A 316 7.13 24.98 -8.29
N LEU A 317 7.91 25.37 -9.30
CA LEU A 317 8.20 26.77 -9.60
C LEU A 317 6.93 27.54 -10.01
N ALA A 318 6.10 26.96 -10.87
CA ALA A 318 4.83 27.58 -11.28
C ALA A 318 3.90 27.81 -10.08
N THR A 319 3.80 26.82 -9.16
CA THR A 319 3.00 26.95 -7.93
C THR A 319 3.54 28.04 -7.01
N ALA A 320 4.87 28.13 -6.87
CA ALA A 320 5.51 29.17 -6.03
C ALA A 320 5.30 30.59 -6.58
N VAL A 321 5.18 30.73 -7.89
CA VAL A 321 4.91 32.04 -8.53
C VAL A 321 3.43 32.46 -8.34
N THR A 322 2.51 31.53 -8.44
CA THR A 322 1.06 31.80 -8.30
C THR A 322 0.59 31.94 -6.85
N SER A 323 1.37 31.47 -5.87
CA SER A 323 1.06 31.57 -4.44
C SER A 323 1.68 32.80 -3.74
N ARG A 324 2.35 33.69 -4.47
CA ARG A 324 2.78 34.99 -3.93
C ARG A 324 1.58 35.95 -3.96
N PRO A 325 1.20 36.53 -2.79
CA PRO A 325 0.08 37.46 -2.65
C PRO A 325 0.28 38.74 -3.46
#